data_df404cd1b32c8f2d0a13899d3715c716
#
_entry.id   df404cd1b32c8f2d0a13899d3715c716
#
_cell.length_a   1.000
_cell.length_b   1.000
_cell.length_c   1.000
_cell.angle_alpha   90.00
_cell.angle_beta   90.00
_cell.angle_gamma   90.00
#
_symmetry.space_group_name_H-M   'P 1'
#
loop_
_entity.id
_entity.type
_entity.pdbx_description
1 polymer ?
#
loop_
_entity_poly.entity_id
_entity_poly.type
_entity_poly.pdbx_seq_one_letter_code
_entity_poly.pdbx_strand_id
1 'polypeptide(L)'
;ANLFTGSQYGYYSYSKGNNTSLYGDVMANINKRIDDFSIAANVGVSTNRSYNDARGLRGGLRSISNVFDPNQIDYGQPTAGNAPVYTNSAHITNSAFASVETGWKNMVFLTLTGREDWDSALAHTTANPFFYPSVGLSGVISQMAKMPKWVNYLKTRISWAKVGSPIPAQISSPYRYTYDPASQSYATVTYKFPEDFKPELTYSWEAGVTGKFFRNRLSLDATIYQSNTCLLYTSDAADDLTR
;
A
#
# COMPACT_ATOMS: atom_id res chain seq x y z
N ALA A 1 -13.50 -14.77 -37.09
CA ALA A 1 -12.58 -13.87 -36.43
C ALA A 1 -11.44 -14.69 -35.84
N ASN A 2 -10.24 -14.60 -36.41
CA ASN A 2 -9.06 -15.31 -35.88
C ASN A 2 -8.66 -14.69 -34.56
N LEU A 3 -8.87 -15.41 -33.48
CA LEU A 3 -8.47 -15.04 -32.09
C LEU A 3 -6.94 -15.11 -31.87
N PHE A 4 -6.16 -15.54 -32.84
CA PHE A 4 -4.69 -15.65 -32.75
C PHE A 4 -4.04 -14.70 -33.77
N THR A 5 -3.65 -13.53 -33.28
CA THR A 5 -2.75 -12.61 -34.01
C THR A 5 -1.29 -13.08 -33.96
N GLY A 6 -1.05 -14.36 -33.82
CA GLY A 6 0.28 -14.98 -33.76
C GLY A 6 0.67 -15.63 -35.09
N SER A 7 1.94 -15.88 -35.25
CA SER A 7 2.47 -16.68 -36.33
C SER A 7 1.79 -18.07 -36.37
N GLN A 8 1.57 -18.62 -37.57
CA GLN A 8 1.10 -20.00 -37.76
C GLN A 8 2.02 -21.06 -37.12
N TYR A 9 3.27 -20.68 -36.77
CA TYR A 9 4.27 -21.55 -36.14
C TYR A 9 4.26 -21.45 -34.61
N GLY A 10 3.43 -20.59 -34.04
CA GLY A 10 3.30 -20.40 -32.60
C GLY A 10 3.90 -19.09 -32.11
N TYR A 11 3.86 -18.91 -30.78
CA TYR A 11 4.30 -17.70 -30.11
C TYR A 11 5.27 -18.04 -28.97
N TYR A 12 6.37 -17.34 -28.91
CA TYR A 12 7.37 -17.48 -27.84
C TYR A 12 7.44 -16.22 -26.97
N SER A 13 7.44 -16.40 -25.69
CA SER A 13 7.62 -15.32 -24.72
C SER A 13 8.55 -15.77 -23.62
N TYR A 14 9.57 -14.99 -23.36
CA TYR A 14 10.51 -15.14 -22.26
C TYR A 14 10.67 -13.81 -21.53
N SER A 15 10.58 -13.82 -20.21
CA SER A 15 10.82 -12.64 -19.39
C SER A 15 11.57 -13.04 -18.13
N LYS A 16 12.57 -12.21 -17.78
CA LYS A 16 13.31 -12.31 -16.52
C LYS A 16 13.23 -10.97 -15.81
N GLY A 17 12.75 -10.98 -14.57
CA GLY A 17 12.63 -9.79 -13.74
C GLY A 17 13.38 -9.96 -12.42
N ASN A 18 13.86 -8.84 -11.91
CA ASN A 18 14.39 -8.70 -10.55
C ASN A 18 13.51 -7.69 -9.81
N ASN A 19 13.13 -8.05 -8.61
CA ASN A 19 12.48 -7.13 -7.68
C ASN A 19 13.40 -6.96 -6.48
N THR A 20 13.82 -5.72 -6.23
CA THR A 20 14.65 -5.36 -5.09
C THR A 20 13.86 -4.46 -4.17
N SER A 21 13.75 -4.84 -2.91
CA SER A 21 13.11 -4.03 -1.87
C SER A 21 14.13 -3.71 -0.78
N LEU A 22 14.22 -2.42 -0.44
CA LEU A 22 15.06 -1.91 0.63
C LEU A 22 14.18 -1.14 1.61
N TYR A 23 14.23 -1.56 2.87
CA TYR A 23 13.58 -0.85 3.98
C TYR A 23 14.64 -0.46 5.01
N GLY A 24 14.53 0.75 5.53
CA GLY A 24 15.34 1.23 6.64
C GLY A 24 14.56 2.20 7.50
N ASP A 25 14.77 2.16 8.80
CA ASP A 25 14.17 3.09 9.75
C ASP A 25 15.13 3.46 10.88
N VAL A 26 14.87 4.62 11.46
CA VAL A 26 15.49 5.09 12.69
C VAL A 26 14.40 5.56 13.62
N MET A 27 14.41 5.06 14.85
CA MET A 27 13.37 5.35 15.82
C MET A 27 13.97 5.63 17.21
N ALA A 28 13.44 6.64 17.89
CA ALA A 28 13.69 6.91 19.29
C ALA A 28 12.50 6.51 20.15
N ASN A 29 12.75 5.80 21.23
CA ASN A 29 11.73 5.36 22.19
C ASN A 29 11.95 6.08 23.52
N ILE A 30 10.90 6.65 24.06
CA ILE A 30 10.89 7.39 25.33
C ILE A 30 9.85 6.74 26.23
N ASN A 31 10.30 6.27 27.40
CA ASN A 31 9.41 5.72 28.42
C ASN A 31 9.66 6.47 29.73
N LYS A 32 8.62 7.08 30.27
CA LYS A 32 8.72 7.82 31.52
C LYS A 32 7.48 7.59 32.37
N ARG A 33 7.69 7.46 33.69
CA ARG A 33 6.64 7.46 34.67
C ARG A 33 6.80 8.67 35.58
N ILE A 34 5.71 9.40 35.78
CA ILE A 34 5.65 10.59 36.64
C ILE A 34 4.41 10.42 37.52
N ASP A 35 4.62 10.11 38.79
CA ASP A 35 3.56 9.82 39.75
C ASP A 35 2.55 8.77 39.22
N ASP A 36 1.30 9.18 39.01
CA ASP A 36 0.21 8.36 38.53
C ASP A 36 0.19 8.23 37.00
N PHE A 37 1.03 8.97 36.28
CA PHE A 37 1.07 8.98 34.83
C PHE A 37 2.22 8.14 34.28
N SER A 38 1.93 7.36 33.25
CA SER A 38 2.90 6.70 32.40
C SER A 38 2.85 7.28 31.00
N ILE A 39 4.01 7.54 30.40
CA ILE A 39 4.15 8.06 29.05
C ILE A 39 5.08 7.13 28.29
N ALA A 40 4.60 6.56 27.19
CA ALA A 40 5.42 5.85 26.23
C ALA A 40 5.31 6.58 24.88
N ALA A 41 6.41 7.03 24.33
CA ALA A 41 6.43 7.76 23.07
C ALA A 41 7.47 7.16 22.13
N ASN A 42 7.12 7.06 20.87
CA ASN A 42 8.00 6.66 19.79
C ASN A 42 7.96 7.74 18.72
N VAL A 43 9.12 8.12 18.22
CA VAL A 43 9.25 9.02 17.05
C VAL A 43 10.30 8.47 16.13
N GLY A 44 10.03 8.48 14.85
CA GLY A 44 10.96 7.92 13.88
C GLY A 44 10.72 8.38 12.45
N VAL A 45 11.67 7.98 11.62
CA VAL A 45 11.62 8.15 10.17
C VAL A 45 11.90 6.81 9.51
N SER A 46 11.31 6.57 8.37
CA SER A 46 11.58 5.36 7.59
C SER A 46 11.64 5.67 6.10
N THR A 47 12.34 4.82 5.37
CA THR A 47 12.35 4.82 3.90
C THR A 47 12.05 3.40 3.42
N ASN A 48 11.17 3.31 2.43
CA ASN A 48 10.88 2.07 1.71
C ASN A 48 11.11 2.33 0.23
N ARG A 49 11.96 1.52 -0.40
CA ARG A 49 12.29 1.60 -1.82
C ARG A 49 12.04 0.26 -2.47
N SER A 50 11.25 0.26 -3.52
CA SER A 50 11.02 -0.90 -4.37
C SER A 50 11.48 -0.57 -5.78
N TYR A 51 12.29 -1.44 -6.34
CA TYR A 51 12.79 -1.35 -7.70
C TYR A 51 12.48 -2.63 -8.43
N ASN A 52 11.77 -2.53 -9.54
CA ASN A 52 11.42 -3.64 -10.40
C ASN A 52 12.01 -3.41 -11.79
N ASP A 53 12.83 -4.36 -12.24
CA ASP A 53 13.44 -4.39 -13.57
C ASP A 53 13.08 -5.73 -14.22
N ALA A 54 12.41 -5.69 -15.35
CA ALA A 54 12.08 -6.87 -16.12
C ALA A 54 12.49 -6.70 -17.58
N ARG A 55 13.16 -7.71 -18.11
CA ARG A 55 13.62 -7.77 -19.51
C ARG A 55 13.18 -9.07 -20.14
N GLY A 56 12.78 -8.99 -21.38
CA GLY A 56 12.31 -10.17 -22.10
C GLY A 56 12.23 -9.99 -23.59
N LEU A 57 11.81 -11.05 -24.23
CA LEU A 57 11.56 -11.16 -25.65
C LEU A 57 10.20 -11.79 -25.82
N ARG A 58 9.44 -11.33 -26.79
CA ARG A 58 8.17 -11.98 -27.17
C ARG A 58 7.91 -11.80 -28.65
N GLY A 59 7.26 -12.80 -29.24
CA GLY A 59 6.82 -12.69 -30.61
C GLY A 59 6.41 -14.01 -31.25
N GLY A 60 5.82 -13.91 -32.42
CA GLY A 60 5.51 -15.07 -33.26
C GLY A 60 6.77 -15.74 -33.80
N LEU A 61 6.75 -17.06 -33.92
CA LEU A 61 7.85 -17.84 -34.51
C LEU A 61 7.85 -17.67 -36.02
N ARG A 62 9.05 -17.59 -36.60
CA ARG A 62 9.25 -17.27 -38.03
C ARG A 62 8.95 -18.45 -38.96
N SER A 63 9.43 -19.65 -38.66
CA SER A 63 9.44 -20.74 -39.64
C SER A 63 9.27 -22.14 -39.07
N ILE A 64 9.56 -22.40 -37.83
CA ILE A 64 9.57 -23.74 -37.25
C ILE A 64 8.74 -23.75 -35.97
N SER A 65 7.74 -24.65 -35.95
CA SER A 65 6.90 -24.83 -34.75
C SER A 65 7.68 -25.54 -33.62
N ASN A 66 7.39 -25.16 -32.36
CA ASN A 66 7.95 -25.78 -31.17
C ASN A 66 9.46 -25.61 -30.98
N VAL A 67 10.10 -24.72 -31.71
CA VAL A 67 11.50 -24.32 -31.48
C VAL A 67 11.50 -22.98 -30.78
N PHE A 68 11.60 -23.00 -29.45
CA PHE A 68 11.55 -21.80 -28.57
C PHE A 68 12.93 -21.16 -28.46
N ASP A 69 13.45 -20.65 -29.56
CA ASP A 69 14.72 -19.93 -29.67
C ASP A 69 14.42 -18.44 -29.95
N PRO A 70 15.07 -17.49 -29.27
CA PRO A 70 14.96 -16.06 -29.57
C PRO A 70 15.21 -15.71 -31.05
N ASN A 71 16.08 -16.45 -31.73
CA ASN A 71 16.38 -16.27 -33.16
C ASN A 71 15.21 -16.64 -34.09
N GLN A 72 14.25 -17.41 -33.59
CA GLN A 72 13.04 -17.77 -34.34
C GLN A 72 11.93 -16.73 -34.24
N ILE A 73 12.09 -15.68 -33.39
CA ILE A 73 11.12 -14.60 -33.32
C ILE A 73 11.19 -13.73 -34.56
N ASP A 74 10.07 -13.52 -35.20
CA ASP A 74 9.97 -12.66 -36.38
C ASP A 74 9.79 -11.18 -35.94
N TYR A 75 10.90 -10.51 -35.79
CA TYR A 75 10.92 -9.07 -35.46
C TYR A 75 10.57 -8.16 -36.65
N GLY A 76 10.57 -8.71 -37.86
CA GLY A 76 10.24 -7.96 -39.08
C GLY A 76 8.74 -7.80 -39.36
N GLN A 77 7.91 -8.56 -38.67
CA GLN A 77 6.46 -8.43 -38.79
C GLN A 77 5.94 -7.42 -37.77
N PRO A 78 5.28 -6.33 -38.21
CA PRO A 78 4.73 -5.32 -37.34
C PRO A 78 3.44 -5.76 -36.61
N THR A 79 3.27 -7.06 -36.39
CA THR A 79 2.17 -7.55 -35.57
C THR A 79 2.35 -7.10 -34.14
N ALA A 80 1.31 -6.49 -33.61
CA ALA A 80 1.29 -6.01 -32.23
C ALA A 80 1.76 -7.11 -31.26
N GLY A 81 2.96 -6.95 -30.70
CA GLY A 81 3.49 -7.88 -29.71
C GLY A 81 4.88 -8.46 -30.01
N ASN A 82 5.41 -8.34 -31.22
CA ASN A 82 6.76 -8.80 -31.56
C ASN A 82 7.78 -7.72 -31.17
N ALA A 83 8.25 -7.71 -29.94
CA ALA A 83 9.21 -6.72 -29.47
C ALA A 83 10.00 -7.20 -28.27
N PRO A 84 11.23 -6.69 -28.08
CA PRO A 84 11.87 -6.75 -26.78
C PRO A 84 10.95 -6.10 -25.73
N VAL A 85 10.84 -6.71 -24.57
CA VAL A 85 10.08 -6.18 -23.45
C VAL A 85 11.08 -5.66 -22.41
N TYR A 86 10.95 -4.40 -22.09
CA TYR A 86 11.67 -3.79 -21.00
C TYR A 86 10.70 -3.03 -20.10
N THR A 87 10.68 -3.41 -18.84
CA THR A 87 9.89 -2.72 -17.83
C THR A 87 10.79 -2.33 -16.67
N ASN A 88 10.75 -1.09 -16.31
CA ASN A 88 11.49 -0.55 -15.18
C ASN A 88 10.53 0.32 -14.37
N SER A 89 10.44 0.07 -13.08
CA SER A 89 9.68 0.91 -12.17
C SER A 89 10.41 1.06 -10.84
N ALA A 90 10.41 2.27 -10.32
CA ALA A 90 10.91 2.58 -8.99
C ALA A 90 9.78 3.21 -8.18
N HIS A 91 9.65 2.79 -6.94
CA HIS A 91 8.71 3.35 -5.99
C HIS A 91 9.44 3.63 -4.68
N ILE A 92 9.35 4.86 -4.20
CA ILE A 92 10.01 5.32 -2.99
C ILE A 92 8.96 5.97 -2.10
N THR A 93 8.88 5.51 -0.85
CA THR A 93 8.07 6.13 0.19
C THR A 93 8.98 6.48 1.36
N ASN A 94 9.07 7.77 1.68
CA ASN A 94 9.72 8.24 2.90
C ASN A 94 8.62 8.62 3.91
N SER A 95 8.86 8.33 5.18
CA SER A 95 7.85 8.55 6.21
C SER A 95 8.44 9.14 7.46
N ALA A 96 7.68 10.02 8.10
CA ALA A 96 7.90 10.42 9.48
C ALA A 96 6.71 9.96 10.31
N PHE A 97 6.97 9.41 11.49
CA PHE A 97 5.90 8.90 12.35
C PHE A 97 6.17 9.19 13.82
N ALA A 98 5.09 9.35 14.54
CA ALA A 98 5.11 9.46 15.99
C ALA A 98 3.93 8.72 16.60
N SER A 99 4.14 8.13 17.77
CA SER A 99 3.07 7.61 18.61
C SER A 99 3.33 7.98 20.08
N VAL A 100 2.25 8.30 20.77
CA VAL A 100 2.29 8.60 22.21
C VAL A 100 1.16 7.84 22.87
N GLU A 101 1.50 7.04 23.87
CA GLU A 101 0.55 6.44 24.78
C GLU A 101 0.72 7.06 26.16
N THR A 102 -0.36 7.59 26.71
CA THR A 102 -0.40 8.09 28.08
C THR A 102 -1.35 7.23 28.91
N GLY A 103 -0.86 6.74 30.04
CA GLY A 103 -1.64 5.97 31.02
C GLY A 103 -1.82 6.73 32.30
N TRP A 104 -3.03 6.73 32.86
CA TRP A 104 -3.33 7.29 34.18
C TRP A 104 -3.71 6.17 35.16
N LYS A 105 -2.96 6.05 36.25
CA LYS A 105 -3.14 5.05 37.31
C LYS A 105 -3.20 3.59 36.81
N ASN A 106 -2.70 3.32 35.61
CA ASN A 106 -2.87 2.06 34.89
C ASN A 106 -4.36 1.69 34.64
N MET A 107 -5.27 2.66 34.73
CA MET A 107 -6.70 2.48 34.56
C MET A 107 -7.19 2.97 33.21
N VAL A 108 -6.71 4.11 32.76
CA VAL A 108 -7.10 4.75 31.48
C VAL A 108 -5.86 4.95 30.64
N PHE A 109 -5.96 4.65 29.37
CA PHE A 109 -4.87 4.83 28.40
C PHE A 109 -5.41 5.57 27.18
N LEU A 110 -4.72 6.62 26.78
CA LEU A 110 -4.94 7.37 25.55
C LEU A 110 -3.74 7.13 24.63
N THR A 111 -4.00 6.63 23.44
CA THR A 111 -2.99 6.43 22.40
C THR A 111 -3.26 7.38 21.25
N LEU A 112 -2.27 8.15 20.86
CA LEU A 112 -2.31 9.03 19.69
C LEU A 112 -1.19 8.59 18.74
N THR A 113 -1.50 8.41 17.46
CA THR A 113 -0.49 8.16 16.44
C THR A 113 -0.67 9.10 15.26
N GLY A 114 0.44 9.42 14.63
CA GLY A 114 0.47 10.16 13.40
C GLY A 114 1.60 9.67 12.52
N ARG A 115 1.32 9.55 11.23
CA ARG A 115 2.31 9.23 10.22
C ARG A 115 2.11 10.13 9.01
N GLU A 116 3.18 10.63 8.48
CA GLU A 116 3.20 11.42 7.26
C GLU A 116 4.09 10.74 6.23
N ASP A 117 3.53 10.50 5.05
CA ASP A 117 4.22 9.78 3.97
C ASP A 117 4.42 10.70 2.76
N TRP A 118 5.67 10.75 2.29
CA TRP A 118 6.08 11.31 1.00
C TRP A 118 6.26 10.18 0.01
N ASP A 119 5.31 10.04 -0.90
CA ASP A 119 5.26 8.93 -1.86
C ASP A 119 5.63 9.41 -3.27
N SER A 120 6.57 8.73 -3.93
CA SER A 120 7.00 9.05 -5.29
C SER A 120 5.90 8.88 -6.33
N ALA A 121 4.89 8.03 -6.07
CA ALA A 121 3.74 7.87 -6.95
C ALA A 121 2.86 9.13 -7.01
N LEU A 122 2.95 10.01 -6.01
CA LEU A 122 2.20 11.26 -5.92
C LEU A 122 3.06 12.51 -6.06
N ALA A 123 4.31 12.37 -6.50
CA ALA A 123 5.27 13.47 -6.57
C ALA A 123 4.76 14.70 -7.37
N HIS A 124 3.84 14.49 -8.30
CA HIS A 124 3.27 15.54 -9.15
C HIS A 124 1.82 15.90 -8.78
N THR A 125 1.40 15.63 -7.55
CA THR A 125 0.06 15.95 -7.05
C THR A 125 0.13 16.85 -5.83
N THR A 126 -0.97 17.54 -5.53
CA THR A 126 -1.11 18.35 -4.32
C THR A 126 -1.32 17.51 -3.05
N ALA A 127 -1.52 16.20 -3.18
CA ALA A 127 -1.77 15.28 -2.08
C ALA A 127 -0.49 14.63 -1.54
N ASN A 128 0.68 15.15 -1.83
CA ASN A 128 1.95 14.69 -1.31
C ASN A 128 2.61 15.81 -0.49
N PRO A 129 2.82 15.63 0.82
CA PRO A 129 2.64 14.43 1.63
C PRO A 129 1.21 14.16 2.08
N PHE A 130 0.94 12.95 2.60
CA PHE A 130 -0.30 12.69 3.30
C PHE A 130 -0.13 12.24 4.74
N PHE A 131 -1.13 12.65 5.55
CA PHE A 131 -1.13 12.41 6.98
C PHE A 131 -2.17 11.36 7.38
N TYR A 132 -1.74 10.41 8.20
CA TYR A 132 -2.53 9.30 8.75
C TYR A 132 -2.60 9.42 10.28
N PRO A 133 -3.64 10.02 10.83
CA PRO A 133 -3.87 10.06 12.26
C PRO A 133 -4.60 8.82 12.76
N SER A 134 -4.32 8.43 14.02
CA SER A 134 -5.22 7.57 14.78
C SER A 134 -5.32 8.00 16.23
N VAL A 135 -6.44 7.66 16.86
CA VAL A 135 -6.68 7.88 18.28
C VAL A 135 -7.33 6.65 18.88
N GLY A 136 -6.83 6.21 20.02
CA GLY A 136 -7.34 5.10 20.79
C GLY A 136 -7.52 5.46 22.26
N LEU A 137 -8.64 5.04 22.83
CA LEU A 137 -8.91 5.17 24.26
C LEU A 137 -9.21 3.79 24.82
N SER A 138 -8.58 3.42 25.91
CA SER A 138 -8.90 2.18 26.61
C SER A 138 -8.98 2.37 28.12
N GLY A 139 -9.87 1.61 28.74
CA GLY A 139 -10.11 1.65 30.18
C GLY A 139 -10.12 0.26 30.82
N VAL A 140 -9.37 0.09 31.89
CA VAL A 140 -9.38 -1.14 32.70
C VAL A 140 -10.46 -1.00 33.78
N ILE A 141 -11.69 -1.33 33.41
CA ILE A 141 -12.89 -1.12 34.24
C ILE A 141 -12.78 -1.83 35.58
N SER A 142 -12.13 -3.02 35.59
CA SER A 142 -11.90 -3.79 36.81
C SER A 142 -10.96 -3.10 37.83
N GLN A 143 -10.24 -2.06 37.42
CA GLN A 143 -9.43 -1.24 38.33
C GLN A 143 -10.15 0.07 38.73
N MET A 144 -11.14 0.50 37.95
CA MET A 144 -11.91 1.72 38.20
C MET A 144 -13.06 1.50 39.18
N ALA A 145 -13.68 0.32 39.12
CA ALA A 145 -14.86 -0.01 39.89
C ALA A 145 -14.75 -1.34 40.61
N LYS A 146 -15.45 -1.47 41.73
CA LYS A 146 -15.54 -2.76 42.47
C LYS A 146 -16.33 -3.76 41.61
N MET A 147 -15.66 -4.83 41.21
CA MET A 147 -16.28 -5.90 40.41
C MET A 147 -16.73 -7.07 41.29
N PRO A 148 -17.73 -7.83 40.86
CA PRO A 148 -18.07 -9.12 41.47
C PRO A 148 -16.86 -10.05 41.50
N LYS A 149 -16.77 -10.93 42.49
CA LYS A 149 -15.61 -11.85 42.69
C LYS A 149 -15.31 -12.79 41.52
N TRP A 150 -16.26 -13.00 40.64
CA TRP A 150 -16.10 -13.83 39.44
C TRP A 150 -15.49 -13.08 38.26
N VAL A 151 -15.45 -11.72 38.28
CA VAL A 151 -14.78 -10.89 37.27
C VAL A 151 -13.37 -10.58 37.73
N ASN A 152 -12.36 -11.12 37.10
CA ASN A 152 -10.96 -10.89 37.47
C ASN A 152 -10.35 -9.73 36.70
N TYR A 153 -10.78 -9.51 35.48
CA TYR A 153 -10.29 -8.45 34.60
C TYR A 153 -11.36 -8.06 33.61
N LEU A 154 -11.52 -6.77 33.39
CA LEU A 154 -12.40 -6.21 32.37
C LEU A 154 -11.76 -4.94 31.80
N LYS A 155 -11.48 -4.97 30.49
CA LYS A 155 -10.95 -3.83 29.72
C LYS A 155 -11.85 -3.54 28.54
N THR A 156 -12.12 -2.25 28.32
CA THR A 156 -12.81 -1.77 27.11
C THR A 156 -11.85 -0.94 26.28
N ARG A 157 -12.06 -0.91 24.96
CA ARG A 157 -11.27 -0.10 24.03
C ARG A 157 -12.17 0.47 22.95
N ILE A 158 -11.82 1.66 22.50
CA ILE A 158 -12.38 2.29 21.30
C ILE A 158 -11.24 2.97 20.56
N SER A 159 -11.25 2.87 19.25
CA SER A 159 -10.25 3.55 18.42
C SER A 159 -10.85 4.04 17.11
N TRP A 160 -10.22 5.05 16.57
CA TRP A 160 -10.47 5.58 15.24
C TRP A 160 -9.15 5.76 14.52
N ALA A 161 -9.14 5.43 13.23
CA ALA A 161 -7.98 5.61 12.38
C ALA A 161 -8.39 6.04 10.96
N LYS A 162 -7.52 6.83 10.35
CA LYS A 162 -7.57 7.17 8.93
C LYS A 162 -6.32 6.59 8.27
N VAL A 163 -6.50 5.78 7.22
CA VAL A 163 -5.41 5.13 6.49
C VAL A 163 -5.57 5.38 5.00
N GLY A 164 -4.46 5.57 4.28
CA GLY A 164 -4.46 5.64 2.83
C GLY A 164 -4.07 4.29 2.20
N SER A 165 -4.64 3.98 1.06
CA SER A 165 -4.27 2.79 0.28
C SER A 165 -3.01 3.05 -0.55
N PRO A 166 -2.17 2.04 -0.79
CA PRO A 166 -1.03 2.14 -1.68
C PRO A 166 -1.46 2.54 -3.09
N ILE A 167 -0.65 3.37 -3.73
CA ILE A 167 -0.89 3.85 -5.08
C ILE A 167 0.11 3.17 -6.02
N PRO A 168 -0.31 2.78 -7.24
CA PRO A 168 0.61 2.24 -8.23
C PRO A 168 1.77 3.20 -8.53
N ALA A 169 2.99 2.67 -8.62
CA ALA A 169 4.16 3.45 -8.95
C ALA A 169 3.98 4.20 -10.28
N GLN A 170 4.56 5.40 -10.36
CA GLN A 170 4.57 6.24 -11.56
C GLN A 170 3.20 6.70 -12.08
N ILE A 171 2.13 6.58 -11.29
CA ILE A 171 0.80 6.95 -11.73
C ILE A 171 0.68 8.44 -12.04
N SER A 172 1.33 9.31 -11.26
CA SER A 172 1.32 10.76 -11.44
C SER A 172 2.41 11.27 -12.39
N SER A 173 3.17 10.37 -13.06
CA SER A 173 4.22 10.79 -13.99
C SER A 173 3.58 11.47 -15.21
N PRO A 174 3.94 12.73 -15.50
CA PRO A 174 3.37 13.47 -16.62
C PRO A 174 3.84 12.96 -17.99
N TYR A 175 4.89 12.14 -18.01
CA TYR A 175 5.48 11.61 -19.22
C TYR A 175 5.50 10.09 -19.20
N ARG A 176 4.98 9.49 -20.26
CA ARG A 176 5.13 8.07 -20.55
C ARG A 176 5.77 7.91 -21.91
N TYR A 177 6.72 6.99 -22.00
CA TYR A 177 7.34 6.63 -23.27
C TYR A 177 6.70 5.35 -23.77
N THR A 178 6.14 5.41 -24.97
CA THR A 178 5.61 4.22 -25.66
C THR A 178 6.53 3.90 -26.84
N TYR A 179 7.04 2.70 -26.89
CA TYR A 179 7.80 2.23 -28.05
C TYR A 179 6.85 1.92 -29.19
N ASP A 180 7.09 2.55 -30.34
CA ASP A 180 6.38 2.26 -31.58
C ASP A 180 7.24 1.33 -32.44
N PRO A 181 6.85 0.05 -32.62
CA PRO A 181 7.61 -0.89 -33.42
C PRO A 181 7.69 -0.53 -34.89
N ALA A 182 6.71 0.19 -35.45
CA ALA A 182 6.67 0.55 -36.86
C ALA A 182 7.71 1.62 -37.19
N SER A 183 7.88 2.62 -36.33
CA SER A 183 8.88 3.68 -36.48
C SER A 183 10.20 3.37 -35.79
N GLN A 184 10.28 2.27 -35.04
CA GLN A 184 11.42 1.88 -34.21
C GLN A 184 11.88 3.01 -33.26
N SER A 185 10.96 3.82 -32.81
CA SER A 185 11.23 4.99 -31.98
C SER A 185 10.36 5.00 -30.71
N TYR A 186 10.75 5.86 -29.77
CA TYR A 186 9.94 6.13 -28.59
C TYR A 186 9.13 7.39 -28.80
N ALA A 187 7.83 7.28 -28.70
CA ALA A 187 6.94 8.42 -28.62
C ALA A 187 6.71 8.82 -27.16
N THR A 188 6.78 10.12 -26.90
CA THR A 188 6.39 10.67 -25.59
C THR A 188 4.89 10.90 -25.59
N VAL A 189 4.17 10.23 -24.72
CA VAL A 189 2.76 10.51 -24.48
C VAL A 189 2.67 11.36 -23.23
N THR A 190 2.24 12.62 -23.39
CA THR A 190 1.97 13.51 -22.27
C THR A 190 0.60 13.19 -21.70
N TYR A 191 0.54 12.68 -20.48
CA TYR A 191 -0.70 12.53 -19.76
C TYR A 191 -0.96 13.78 -18.91
N LYS A 192 -2.13 14.38 -19.07
CA LYS A 192 -2.60 15.40 -18.17
C LYS A 192 -3.23 14.68 -16.97
N PHE A 193 -2.42 14.40 -15.96
CA PHE A 193 -2.89 13.79 -14.73
C PHE A 193 -3.57 14.87 -13.87
N PRO A 194 -4.71 14.58 -13.20
CA PRO A 194 -5.34 15.53 -12.30
C PRO A 194 -4.39 15.88 -11.14
N GLU A 195 -4.13 17.18 -10.95
CA GLU A 195 -3.25 17.65 -9.86
C GLU A 195 -3.85 17.40 -8.47
N ASP A 196 -5.17 17.26 -8.40
CA ASP A 196 -5.94 16.99 -7.18
C ASP A 196 -6.13 15.49 -6.88
N PHE A 197 -5.45 14.62 -7.62
CA PHE A 197 -5.49 13.19 -7.38
C PHE A 197 -5.03 12.86 -5.95
N LYS A 198 -5.86 12.10 -5.25
CA LYS A 198 -5.65 11.71 -3.86
C LYS A 198 -5.65 10.19 -3.74
N PRO A 199 -4.92 9.63 -2.77
CA PRO A 199 -5.02 8.20 -2.46
C PRO A 199 -6.43 7.87 -1.98
N GLU A 200 -6.83 6.62 -2.12
CA GLU A 200 -8.02 6.11 -1.48
C GLU A 200 -7.83 6.20 0.04
N LEU A 201 -8.84 6.71 0.72
CA LEU A 201 -8.82 6.90 2.15
C LEU A 201 -9.82 5.97 2.82
N THR A 202 -9.34 5.23 3.80
CA THR A 202 -10.17 4.37 4.64
C THR A 202 -10.25 4.93 6.04
N TYR A 203 -11.46 5.14 6.52
CA TYR A 203 -11.77 5.54 7.88
C TYR A 203 -12.34 4.35 8.63
N SER A 204 -11.73 4.03 9.76
CA SER A 204 -12.10 2.85 10.55
C SER A 204 -12.41 3.22 11.99
N TRP A 205 -13.46 2.60 12.52
CA TRP A 205 -13.81 2.61 13.94
C TRP A 205 -13.75 1.20 14.48
N GLU A 206 -13.20 1.06 15.65
CA GLU A 206 -13.14 -0.21 16.37
C GLU A 206 -13.56 0.01 17.82
N ALA A 207 -14.41 -0.89 18.35
CA ALA A 207 -14.72 -0.96 19.76
C ALA A 207 -14.60 -2.42 20.23
N GLY A 208 -13.98 -2.62 21.37
CA GLY A 208 -13.73 -3.98 21.89
C GLY A 208 -13.83 -4.06 23.40
N VAL A 209 -14.08 -5.27 23.85
CA VAL A 209 -14.10 -5.64 25.26
C VAL A 209 -13.28 -6.90 25.47
N THR A 210 -12.41 -6.88 26.46
CA THR A 210 -11.63 -8.06 26.90
C THR A 210 -11.97 -8.34 28.34
N GLY A 211 -12.44 -9.57 28.64
CA GLY A 211 -12.82 -10.01 29.98
C GLY A 211 -12.11 -11.30 30.39
N LYS A 212 -11.76 -11.40 31.68
CA LYS A 212 -11.29 -12.64 32.31
C LYS A 212 -12.13 -12.92 33.54
N PHE A 213 -12.64 -14.13 33.62
CA PHE A 213 -13.64 -14.54 34.62
C PHE A 213 -13.24 -15.82 35.31
N PHE A 214 -13.85 -16.06 36.49
CA PHE A 214 -13.73 -17.32 37.25
C PHE A 214 -12.29 -17.72 37.54
N ARG A 215 -11.50 -16.82 38.15
CA ARG A 215 -10.06 -16.99 38.41
C ARG A 215 -9.25 -17.24 37.13
N ASN A 216 -9.56 -16.47 36.08
CA ASN A 216 -8.94 -16.56 34.75
C ASN A 216 -9.17 -17.88 34.00
N ARG A 217 -10.18 -18.66 34.39
CA ARG A 217 -10.54 -19.90 33.67
C ARG A 217 -11.29 -19.65 32.38
N LEU A 218 -11.99 -18.53 32.27
CA LEU A 218 -12.69 -18.10 31.06
C LEU A 218 -12.10 -16.75 30.63
N SER A 219 -11.68 -16.66 29.38
CA SER A 219 -11.27 -15.42 28.73
C SER A 219 -12.16 -15.16 27.54
N LEU A 220 -12.68 -13.93 27.42
CA LEU A 220 -13.49 -13.46 26.31
C LEU A 220 -12.83 -12.21 25.71
N ASP A 221 -12.68 -12.18 24.40
CA ASP A 221 -12.34 -10.98 23.64
C ASP A 221 -13.36 -10.82 22.51
N ALA A 222 -14.05 -9.70 22.49
CA ALA A 222 -15.03 -9.36 21.47
C ALA A 222 -14.73 -7.99 20.90
N THR A 223 -14.74 -7.89 19.58
CA THR A 223 -14.45 -6.65 18.87
C THR A 223 -15.46 -6.46 17.74
N ILE A 224 -15.96 -5.25 17.63
CA ILE A 224 -16.74 -4.79 16.48
C ILE A 224 -15.93 -3.72 15.77
N TYR A 225 -15.99 -3.71 14.45
CA TYR A 225 -15.32 -2.70 13.63
C TYR A 225 -16.22 -2.26 12.47
N GLN A 226 -16.02 -1.03 12.04
CA GLN A 226 -16.62 -0.48 10.84
C GLN A 226 -15.55 0.25 10.05
N SER A 227 -15.50 0.01 8.74
CA SER A 227 -14.56 0.63 7.83
C SER A 227 -15.30 1.20 6.63
N ASN A 228 -14.97 2.43 6.26
CA ASN A 228 -15.52 3.12 5.10
C ASN A 228 -14.37 3.61 4.23
N THR A 229 -14.35 3.19 2.97
CA THR A 229 -13.35 3.64 1.99
C THR A 229 -13.97 4.67 1.06
N CYS A 230 -13.27 5.78 0.88
CA CYS A 230 -13.65 6.89 0.02
C CYS A 230 -12.61 7.06 -1.09
N LEU A 231 -13.01 7.71 -2.20
CA LEU A 231 -12.15 7.99 -3.35
C LEU A 231 -11.72 6.70 -4.10
N LEU A 232 -12.62 5.71 -4.18
CA LEU A 232 -12.42 4.54 -5.03
C LEU A 232 -12.44 4.97 -6.50
N TYR A 233 -11.30 4.89 -7.17
CA TYR A 233 -11.18 5.07 -8.61
C TYR A 233 -11.39 3.73 -9.29
N THR A 234 -12.59 3.50 -9.82
CA THR A 234 -12.89 2.29 -10.62
C THR A 234 -12.55 2.52 -12.09
N SER A 235 -12.33 1.44 -12.84
CA SER A 235 -12.06 1.52 -14.27
C SER A 235 -13.20 2.15 -15.09
N ASP A 236 -14.42 2.16 -14.57
CA ASP A 236 -15.57 2.80 -15.22
C ASP A 236 -15.49 4.33 -15.22
N ALA A 237 -14.74 4.92 -14.26
CA ALA A 237 -14.51 6.37 -14.26
C ALA A 237 -13.57 6.82 -15.40
N ALA A 238 -12.81 5.90 -16.01
CA ALA A 238 -11.93 6.20 -17.14
C ALA A 238 -12.69 6.36 -18.48
N ASP A 239 -13.86 5.78 -18.62
CA ASP A 239 -14.69 5.90 -19.84
C ASP A 239 -15.45 7.24 -19.94
N ASP A 240 -15.66 7.92 -18.83
CA ASP A 240 -16.38 9.21 -18.80
C ASP A 240 -15.48 10.41 -19.17
N LEU A 241 -14.16 10.20 -19.24
CA LEU A 241 -13.18 11.23 -19.64
C LEU A 241 -12.91 11.29 -21.15
N THR A 242 -13.62 10.46 -21.94
CA THR A 242 -13.48 10.41 -23.41
C THR A 242 -14.66 11.02 -24.16
N ARG A 243 -15.55 11.77 -23.51
CA ARG A 243 -16.60 12.55 -24.15
C ARG A 243 -16.32 14.03 -24.18
#